data_893abaf79aac74e093f22981abffded9
#
_entry.id   893abaf79aac74e093f22981abffded9
#
_cell.length_a   1.000
_cell.length_b   1.000
_cell.length_c   1.000
_cell.angle_alpha   90.00
_cell.angle_beta   90.00
_cell.angle_gamma   90.00
#
_symmetry.space_group_name_H-M   'P 1'
#
loop_
_entity.id
_entity.type
_entity.pdbx_description
1 polymer ?
#
loop_
_entity_poly.entity_id
_entity_poly.type
_entity_poly.pdbx_seq_one_letter_code
_entity_poly.pdbx_strand_id
1 'polypeptide(L)'
;MQDNFQVKNAEAQQVITDECVIAQKIYGKCRQQDCLKPVDANTIPNPAMIQIDSSRLGETYSISNDAILVGGPITPNSIIAFNSTVSGVQLVPNTFKIQDLKVVNVQPNSFGQNGFYDVTIKYTFAYELNLLDINGATLPVTLNSPTPAQITNISAYTTYTKLISLFGGEAADSTVVTANTLYDPQLTFNEGNIPYALVNGIANPLTVRIGTYVVGATTEYHADVTIGLFTIIKLYRIVSMLVASGGNCEVPTCDPIQPGDPCDYFNSLPFPFDEFDPPTTLI
;
A
#
# COMPACT_ATOMS: atom_id res chain seq x y z
N MET A 1 -6.68 19.72 73.18
CA MET A 1 -5.46 19.45 72.42
C MET A 1 -5.90 18.63 71.24
N GLN A 2 -6.04 19.28 70.08
CA GLN A 2 -6.36 18.60 68.80
C GLN A 2 -5.08 18.64 67.96
N ASP A 3 -4.45 17.48 67.79
CA ASP A 3 -3.30 17.36 66.91
C ASP A 3 -3.77 17.27 65.44
N ASN A 4 -3.51 18.35 64.68
CA ASN A 4 -3.66 18.41 63.24
C ASN A 4 -2.54 17.62 62.58
N PHE A 5 -2.80 16.39 62.18
CA PHE A 5 -1.95 15.67 61.25
C PHE A 5 -2.15 16.23 59.83
N GLN A 6 -1.28 17.15 59.41
CA GLN A 6 -1.16 17.51 57.99
C GLN A 6 -0.33 16.46 57.30
N VAL A 7 -1.01 15.62 56.49
CA VAL A 7 -0.35 14.77 55.50
C VAL A 7 0.16 15.69 54.40
N LYS A 8 1.44 15.97 54.38
CA LYS A 8 2.12 16.57 53.22
C LYS A 8 2.12 15.52 52.13
N ASN A 9 1.29 15.74 51.10
CA ASN A 9 1.44 15.06 49.83
C ASN A 9 2.82 15.43 49.24
N ALA A 10 3.80 14.55 49.38
CA ALA A 10 5.01 14.62 48.64
C ALA A 10 4.63 14.23 47.20
N GLU A 11 4.37 15.23 46.35
CA GLU A 11 4.41 15.04 44.90
C GLU A 11 5.79 14.46 44.59
N ALA A 12 5.82 13.20 44.15
CA ALA A 12 7.03 12.59 43.63
C ALA A 12 7.40 13.40 42.41
N GLN A 13 8.34 14.32 42.53
CA GLN A 13 8.99 14.93 41.37
C GLN A 13 9.63 13.79 40.59
N GLN A 14 9.02 13.48 39.48
CA GLN A 14 9.57 12.53 38.49
C GLN A 14 10.89 13.17 38.02
N VAL A 15 12.01 12.63 38.49
CA VAL A 15 13.35 13.03 38.01
C VAL A 15 13.44 12.60 36.58
N ILE A 16 13.23 13.53 35.67
CA ILE A 16 13.47 13.32 34.23
C ILE A 16 14.99 13.25 34.08
N THR A 17 15.52 12.07 33.93
CA THR A 17 16.93 11.86 33.57
C THR A 17 17.05 11.92 32.04
N ASP A 18 17.87 12.86 31.57
CA ASP A 18 18.23 12.93 30.16
C ASP A 18 19.16 11.73 29.83
N GLU A 19 18.65 10.81 29.00
CA GLU A 19 19.43 9.67 28.52
C GLU A 19 19.82 9.87 27.07
N CYS A 20 21.08 9.56 26.74
CA CYS A 20 21.54 9.55 25.36
C CYS A 20 21.15 8.22 24.70
N VAL A 21 20.27 8.28 23.73
CA VAL A 21 19.76 7.10 23.01
C VAL A 21 20.08 7.20 21.52
N ILE A 22 20.33 6.06 20.90
CA ILE A 22 20.32 5.95 19.43
C ILE A 22 18.87 5.76 19.00
N ALA A 23 18.34 6.73 18.30
CA ALA A 23 16.93 6.75 17.92
C ALA A 23 16.72 7.02 16.43
N GLN A 24 15.58 6.56 15.93
CA GLN A 24 15.09 6.90 14.61
C GLN A 24 14.36 8.24 14.66
N LYS A 25 15.05 9.32 14.34
CA LYS A 25 14.43 10.64 14.29
C LYS A 25 13.68 10.82 12.98
N ILE A 26 12.36 10.99 13.07
CA ILE A 26 11.49 11.25 11.93
C ILE A 26 11.63 12.72 11.54
N TYR A 27 11.98 12.97 10.28
CA TYR A 27 12.09 14.30 9.69
C TYR A 27 10.85 14.69 8.90
N GLY A 28 10.32 13.75 8.11
CA GLY A 28 9.09 13.93 7.36
C GLY A 28 8.16 12.75 7.53
N LYS A 29 6.88 13.03 7.58
CA LYS A 29 5.83 12.02 7.64
C LYS A 29 4.60 12.53 6.90
N CYS A 30 3.92 11.63 6.18
CA CYS A 30 2.61 11.93 5.63
C CYS A 30 1.72 10.69 5.66
N ARG A 31 0.42 10.93 5.67
CA ARG A 31 -0.61 9.92 5.44
C ARG A 31 -1.30 10.21 4.13
N GLN A 32 -1.66 9.17 3.40
CA GLN A 32 -2.36 9.29 2.15
C GLN A 32 -3.47 8.26 2.07
N GLN A 33 -4.53 8.63 1.38
CA GLN A 33 -5.70 7.82 1.12
C GLN A 33 -5.94 7.86 -0.38
N ASP A 34 -5.66 6.74 -1.04
CA ASP A 34 -5.67 6.62 -2.49
C ASP A 34 -6.79 5.70 -2.93
N CYS A 35 -7.56 6.11 -3.92
CA CYS A 35 -8.46 5.22 -4.64
C CYS A 35 -7.85 4.82 -5.97
N LEU A 36 -7.51 3.54 -6.09
CA LEU A 36 -6.86 2.96 -7.24
C LEU A 36 -7.91 2.27 -8.10
N LYS A 37 -8.05 2.71 -9.36
CA LYS A 37 -9.09 2.20 -10.25
C LYS A 37 -8.57 1.94 -11.66
N PRO A 38 -8.81 0.77 -12.24
CA PRO A 38 -8.61 0.54 -13.66
C PRO A 38 -9.56 1.44 -14.48
N VAL A 39 -9.03 2.07 -15.52
CA VAL A 39 -9.78 3.00 -16.37
C VAL A 39 -10.08 2.32 -17.70
N ASP A 40 -11.33 1.99 -17.90
CA ASP A 40 -11.87 1.46 -19.16
C ASP A 40 -12.55 2.54 -20.02
N ALA A 41 -13.06 2.15 -21.19
CA ALA A 41 -13.74 3.05 -22.12
C ALA A 41 -14.99 3.71 -21.53
N ASN A 42 -15.58 3.13 -20.48
CA ASN A 42 -16.81 3.62 -19.83
C ASN A 42 -16.54 4.41 -18.56
N THR A 43 -15.28 4.52 -18.15
CA THR A 43 -14.92 5.22 -16.91
C THR A 43 -14.94 6.73 -17.17
N ILE A 44 -15.74 7.45 -16.40
CA ILE A 44 -15.71 8.92 -16.38
C ILE A 44 -14.43 9.34 -15.64
N PRO A 45 -13.56 10.15 -16.25
CA PRO A 45 -12.38 10.66 -15.59
C PRO A 45 -12.73 11.40 -14.30
N ASN A 46 -12.15 10.98 -13.19
CA ASN A 46 -12.27 11.62 -11.88
C ASN A 46 -10.86 11.99 -11.39
N PRO A 47 -10.56 13.28 -11.11
CA PRO A 47 -9.24 13.70 -10.64
C PRO A 47 -8.85 13.09 -9.29
N ALA A 48 -9.83 12.63 -8.52
CA ALA A 48 -9.61 11.92 -7.25
C ALA A 48 -9.12 10.48 -7.40
N MET A 49 -9.12 9.96 -8.62
CA MET A 49 -8.85 8.57 -8.92
C MET A 49 -7.43 8.39 -9.45
N ILE A 50 -6.73 7.40 -8.93
CA ILE A 50 -5.43 7.00 -9.45
C ILE A 50 -5.61 5.82 -10.39
N GLN A 51 -5.14 5.98 -11.63
CA GLN A 51 -5.23 4.94 -12.63
C GLN A 51 -4.25 3.80 -12.35
N ILE A 52 -4.77 2.57 -12.39
CA ILE A 52 -4.00 1.33 -12.34
C ILE A 52 -4.39 0.41 -13.49
N ASP A 53 -3.59 -0.63 -13.72
CA ASP A 53 -3.91 -1.67 -14.71
C ASP A 53 -5.04 -2.60 -14.22
N SER A 54 -5.71 -3.24 -15.18
CA SER A 54 -6.59 -4.38 -14.92
C SER A 54 -5.85 -5.53 -14.23
N SER A 55 -6.60 -6.47 -13.66
CA SER A 55 -6.04 -7.63 -12.99
C SER A 55 -5.17 -8.47 -13.90
N ARG A 56 -4.03 -8.92 -13.38
CA ARG A 56 -3.06 -9.78 -14.07
C ARG A 56 -2.99 -11.14 -13.42
N LEU A 57 -2.64 -12.16 -14.20
CA LEU A 57 -2.45 -13.52 -13.70
C LEU A 57 -1.25 -13.59 -12.75
N GLY A 58 -1.49 -14.15 -11.55
CA GLY A 58 -0.49 -14.26 -10.47
C GLY A 58 0.48 -15.40 -10.62
N GLU A 59 0.10 -16.45 -11.36
CA GLU A 59 0.89 -17.68 -11.54
C GLU A 59 0.98 -18.09 -13.01
N THR A 60 1.87 -19.04 -13.31
CA THR A 60 1.99 -19.62 -14.65
C THR A 60 0.87 -20.63 -14.86
N TYR A 61 -0.18 -20.20 -15.53
CA TYR A 61 -1.21 -21.13 -15.98
C TYR A 61 -1.08 -21.32 -17.50
N SER A 62 -0.97 -22.57 -17.94
CA SER A 62 -1.34 -22.89 -19.31
C SER A 62 -2.86 -23.04 -19.30
N ILE A 63 -3.59 -21.98 -19.59
CA ILE A 63 -5.04 -22.03 -19.66
C ILE A 63 -5.42 -22.32 -21.11
N SER A 64 -5.99 -23.47 -21.37
CA SER A 64 -6.79 -23.66 -22.58
C SER A 64 -8.23 -23.61 -22.15
N ASN A 65 -8.96 -22.57 -22.47
CA ASN A 65 -10.37 -22.59 -22.21
C ASN A 65 -11.22 -21.57 -22.91
N ASP A 66 -12.48 -21.96 -23.02
CA ASP A 66 -13.58 -21.26 -23.65
C ASP A 66 -13.99 -19.95 -22.97
N ALA A 67 -13.62 -19.73 -21.71
CA ALA A 67 -13.96 -18.53 -20.95
C ALA A 67 -12.90 -17.41 -21.04
N ILE A 68 -11.64 -17.75 -21.22
CA ILE A 68 -10.55 -16.77 -21.30
C ILE A 68 -10.07 -16.63 -22.73
N LEU A 69 -10.08 -15.40 -23.24
CA LEU A 69 -9.60 -15.07 -24.57
C LEU A 69 -8.08 -15.17 -24.63
N VAL A 70 -7.56 -16.40 -24.76
CA VAL A 70 -6.14 -16.52 -25.07
C VAL A 70 -5.91 -17.71 -26.00
N GLY A 71 -5.45 -17.44 -27.18
CA GLY A 71 -4.92 -18.44 -28.09
C GLY A 71 -3.47 -18.75 -27.71
N GLY A 72 -3.24 -19.66 -26.74
CA GLY A 72 -1.91 -20.12 -26.41
C GLY A 72 -1.63 -20.16 -24.89
N PRO A 73 -0.40 -20.55 -24.47
CA PRO A 73 -0.02 -20.55 -23.06
C PRO A 73 -0.05 -19.13 -22.50
N ILE A 74 -0.80 -18.93 -21.42
CA ILE A 74 -0.82 -17.65 -20.71
C ILE A 74 0.43 -17.59 -19.84
N THR A 75 1.27 -16.61 -20.12
CA THR A 75 2.42 -16.32 -19.28
C THR A 75 1.99 -15.57 -18.02
N PRO A 76 2.71 -15.70 -16.88
CA PRO A 76 2.55 -14.82 -15.73
C PRO A 76 2.61 -13.36 -16.18
N ASN A 77 1.89 -12.51 -15.51
CA ASN A 77 1.78 -11.07 -15.77
C ASN A 77 0.84 -10.66 -16.93
N SER A 78 0.24 -11.61 -17.67
CA SER A 78 -0.77 -11.26 -18.67
C SER A 78 -2.02 -10.70 -18.02
N ILE A 79 -2.65 -9.71 -18.66
CA ILE A 79 -3.96 -9.20 -18.24
C ILE A 79 -4.98 -10.35 -18.36
N ILE A 80 -5.89 -10.45 -17.40
CA ILE A 80 -6.97 -11.43 -17.43
C ILE A 80 -8.05 -10.90 -18.37
N ALA A 81 -7.97 -11.30 -19.64
CA ALA A 81 -8.99 -11.03 -20.64
C ALA A 81 -9.89 -12.26 -20.84
N PHE A 82 -11.18 -12.06 -21.02
CA PHE A 82 -12.14 -13.14 -21.22
C PHE A 82 -13.15 -12.84 -22.32
N ASN A 83 -13.87 -13.88 -22.75
CA ASN A 83 -14.86 -13.79 -23.81
C ASN A 83 -16.26 -13.44 -23.27
N SER A 84 -17.22 -13.31 -24.16
CA SER A 84 -18.61 -12.92 -23.85
C SER A 84 -19.41 -13.94 -23.04
N THR A 85 -18.87 -15.13 -22.75
CA THR A 85 -19.54 -16.11 -21.87
C THR A 85 -19.41 -15.72 -20.40
N VAL A 86 -18.43 -14.90 -20.06
CA VAL A 86 -18.27 -14.33 -18.73
C VAL A 86 -19.17 -13.10 -18.59
N SER A 87 -20.15 -13.18 -17.71
CA SER A 87 -21.10 -12.11 -17.44
C SER A 87 -20.81 -11.39 -16.12
N GLY A 88 -19.96 -11.96 -15.25
CA GLY A 88 -19.59 -11.38 -13.97
C GLY A 88 -18.20 -11.84 -13.50
N VAL A 89 -17.62 -11.05 -12.62
CA VAL A 89 -16.38 -11.36 -11.92
C VAL A 89 -16.60 -11.13 -10.43
N GLN A 90 -16.16 -12.05 -9.60
CA GLN A 90 -16.29 -11.97 -8.15
C GLN A 90 -14.94 -12.21 -7.48
N LEU A 91 -14.66 -11.41 -6.47
CA LEU A 91 -13.52 -11.65 -5.59
C LEU A 91 -13.83 -12.80 -4.62
N VAL A 92 -12.91 -13.73 -4.47
CA VAL A 92 -13.03 -14.80 -3.49
C VAL A 92 -12.83 -14.20 -2.09
N PRO A 93 -13.77 -14.40 -1.15
CA PRO A 93 -13.68 -13.81 0.18
C PRO A 93 -12.37 -14.15 0.90
N ASN A 94 -11.81 -13.19 1.63
CA ASN A 94 -10.59 -13.33 2.45
C ASN A 94 -9.29 -13.66 1.69
N THR A 95 -9.26 -13.50 0.36
CA THR A 95 -8.05 -13.75 -0.45
C THR A 95 -7.26 -12.47 -0.73
N PHE A 96 -7.90 -11.30 -0.65
CA PHE A 96 -7.25 -10.02 -0.92
C PHE A 96 -6.23 -9.66 0.17
N LYS A 97 -5.01 -9.29 -0.28
CA LYS A 97 -3.93 -8.85 0.62
C LYS A 97 -2.92 -7.97 -0.11
N ILE A 98 -2.22 -7.13 0.62
CA ILE A 98 -0.95 -6.57 0.15
C ILE A 98 0.09 -7.70 0.24
N GLN A 99 0.49 -8.23 -0.91
CA GLN A 99 1.48 -9.31 -0.98
C GLN A 99 2.91 -8.78 -0.84
N ASP A 100 3.16 -7.59 -1.41
CA ASP A 100 4.48 -6.97 -1.41
C ASP A 100 4.34 -5.44 -1.32
N LEU A 101 5.16 -4.85 -0.46
CA LEU A 101 5.27 -3.42 -0.25
C LEU A 101 6.75 -3.06 -0.16
N LYS A 102 7.26 -2.40 -1.20
CA LYS A 102 8.68 -2.07 -1.32
C LYS A 102 8.91 -0.59 -1.51
N VAL A 103 9.87 -0.05 -0.76
CA VAL A 103 10.52 1.20 -1.12
C VAL A 103 11.56 0.85 -2.21
N VAL A 104 11.28 1.30 -3.43
CA VAL A 104 12.12 1.01 -4.61
C VAL A 104 13.31 1.93 -4.67
N ASN A 105 13.09 3.21 -4.33
CA ASN A 105 14.13 4.23 -4.38
C ASN A 105 13.84 5.38 -3.41
N VAL A 106 14.91 5.97 -2.86
CA VAL A 106 14.89 7.24 -2.14
C VAL A 106 16.04 8.06 -2.69
N GLN A 107 15.75 9.22 -3.26
CA GLN A 107 16.76 10.08 -3.90
C GLN A 107 16.47 11.55 -3.59
N PRO A 108 17.47 12.44 -3.65
CA PRO A 108 17.26 13.88 -3.55
C PRO A 108 16.18 14.34 -4.52
N ASN A 109 15.36 15.30 -4.10
CA ASN A 109 14.24 15.79 -4.90
C ASN A 109 14.70 16.34 -6.24
N SER A 110 14.02 15.95 -7.32
CA SER A 110 14.35 16.32 -8.71
C SER A 110 14.26 17.83 -8.99
N PHE A 111 13.52 18.57 -8.16
CA PHE A 111 13.38 20.03 -8.27
C PHE A 111 14.47 20.81 -7.50
N GLY A 112 15.44 20.11 -6.89
CA GLY A 112 16.55 20.73 -6.18
C GLY A 112 16.18 21.39 -4.84
N GLN A 113 15.05 21.01 -4.25
CA GLN A 113 14.65 21.49 -2.92
C GLN A 113 15.55 20.84 -1.86
N ASN A 114 16.34 21.65 -1.15
CA ASN A 114 17.26 21.15 -0.13
C ASN A 114 16.51 20.43 0.99
N GLY A 115 17.00 19.26 1.35
CA GLY A 115 16.42 18.41 2.39
C GLY A 115 15.17 17.63 2.00
N PHE A 116 14.65 17.79 0.77
CA PHE A 116 13.55 16.98 0.25
C PHE A 116 14.06 15.80 -0.55
N TYR A 117 13.34 14.69 -0.45
CA TYR A 117 13.66 13.43 -1.13
C TYR A 117 12.43 12.86 -1.82
N ASP A 118 12.64 12.38 -3.03
CA ASP A 118 11.64 11.65 -3.81
C ASP A 118 11.71 10.17 -3.39
N VAL A 119 10.57 9.63 -2.97
CA VAL A 119 10.41 8.25 -2.53
C VAL A 119 9.54 7.52 -3.53
N THR A 120 10.07 6.47 -4.15
CA THR A 120 9.32 5.59 -5.04
C THR A 120 8.92 4.34 -4.28
N ILE A 121 7.62 4.08 -4.20
CA ILE A 121 7.03 2.96 -3.47
C ILE A 121 6.27 2.08 -4.45
N LYS A 122 6.49 0.77 -4.39
CA LYS A 122 5.76 -0.21 -5.19
C LYS A 122 4.90 -1.11 -4.30
N TYR A 123 3.64 -1.23 -4.67
CA TYR A 123 2.65 -2.12 -4.05
C TYR A 123 2.31 -3.25 -5.00
N THR A 124 2.12 -4.44 -4.46
CA THR A 124 1.55 -5.59 -5.17
C THR A 124 0.39 -6.13 -4.34
N PHE A 125 -0.80 -6.06 -4.89
CA PHE A 125 -2.03 -6.59 -4.28
C PHE A 125 -2.33 -7.93 -4.91
N ALA A 126 -2.44 -8.98 -4.11
CA ALA A 126 -2.79 -10.33 -4.56
C ALA A 126 -4.18 -10.72 -4.05
N TYR A 127 -4.92 -11.45 -4.88
CA TYR A 127 -6.27 -11.93 -4.61
C TYR A 127 -6.66 -13.06 -5.55
N GLU A 128 -7.79 -13.71 -5.30
CA GLU A 128 -8.37 -14.70 -6.19
C GLU A 128 -9.69 -14.22 -6.77
N LEU A 129 -9.96 -14.57 -8.02
CA LEU A 129 -11.16 -14.20 -8.77
C LEU A 129 -11.91 -15.44 -9.23
N ASN A 130 -13.25 -15.40 -9.17
CA ASN A 130 -14.16 -16.30 -9.83
C ASN A 130 -14.78 -15.61 -11.04
N LEU A 131 -14.85 -16.32 -12.17
CA LEU A 131 -15.61 -15.88 -13.33
C LEU A 131 -17.03 -16.46 -13.24
N LEU A 132 -18.04 -15.65 -13.54
CA LEU A 132 -19.44 -16.03 -13.42
C LEU A 132 -20.13 -16.01 -14.79
N ASP A 133 -21.02 -16.95 -15.02
CA ASP A 133 -21.95 -16.94 -16.16
C ASP A 133 -23.11 -15.97 -15.95
N ILE A 134 -24.02 -15.90 -16.92
CA ILE A 134 -25.22 -15.04 -16.87
C ILE A 134 -26.19 -15.42 -15.73
N ASN A 135 -26.12 -16.62 -15.20
CA ASN A 135 -26.94 -17.11 -14.10
C ASN A 135 -26.26 -16.91 -12.74
N GLY A 136 -25.03 -16.37 -12.71
CA GLY A 136 -24.21 -16.22 -11.51
C GLY A 136 -23.49 -17.50 -11.08
N ALA A 137 -23.49 -18.54 -11.90
CA ALA A 137 -22.75 -19.77 -11.63
C ALA A 137 -21.26 -19.57 -11.98
N THR A 138 -20.39 -20.15 -11.15
CA THR A 138 -18.94 -20.05 -11.36
C THR A 138 -18.53 -20.86 -12.57
N LEU A 139 -17.82 -20.24 -13.49
CA LEU A 139 -17.23 -20.85 -14.68
C LEU A 139 -15.89 -21.49 -14.32
N PRO A 140 -15.71 -22.79 -14.58
CA PRO A 140 -14.42 -23.43 -14.39
C PRO A 140 -13.42 -23.00 -15.45
N VAL A 141 -12.16 -22.89 -15.07
CA VAL A 141 -11.03 -22.62 -15.94
C VAL A 141 -10.12 -23.84 -15.97
N THR A 142 -9.75 -24.31 -17.13
CA THR A 142 -8.89 -25.50 -17.27
C THR A 142 -7.42 -25.10 -17.21
N LEU A 143 -6.69 -25.61 -16.24
CA LEU A 143 -5.24 -25.52 -16.20
C LEU A 143 -4.63 -26.56 -17.14
N ASN A 144 -3.83 -26.12 -18.11
CA ASN A 144 -2.96 -27.01 -18.89
C ASN A 144 -1.65 -27.24 -18.11
N SER A 145 -1.74 -28.07 -17.10
CA SER A 145 -0.59 -28.72 -16.45
C SER A 145 -0.43 -30.13 -17.06
N PRO A 146 0.65 -30.89 -16.74
CA PRO A 146 0.79 -32.29 -17.19
C PRO A 146 -0.46 -33.17 -16.98
N THR A 147 -1.30 -32.77 -16.01
CA THR A 147 -2.65 -33.30 -15.82
C THR A 147 -3.63 -32.12 -15.89
N PRO A 148 -4.50 -32.03 -16.92
CA PRO A 148 -5.52 -30.99 -16.97
C PRO A 148 -6.39 -31.03 -15.74
N ALA A 149 -6.46 -29.91 -15.02
CA ALA A 149 -7.31 -29.75 -13.83
C ALA A 149 -8.25 -28.56 -14.03
N GLN A 150 -9.52 -28.72 -13.67
CA GLN A 150 -10.44 -27.59 -13.63
C GLN A 150 -10.32 -26.87 -12.28
N ILE A 151 -10.13 -25.58 -12.35
CA ILE A 151 -10.15 -24.69 -11.18
C ILE A 151 -11.24 -23.64 -11.34
N THR A 152 -11.75 -23.14 -10.24
CA THR A 152 -12.73 -22.06 -10.23
C THR A 152 -12.11 -20.75 -9.78
N ASN A 153 -11.07 -20.82 -8.96
CA ASN A 153 -10.39 -19.66 -8.42
C ASN A 153 -9.13 -19.34 -9.25
N ILE A 154 -9.07 -18.15 -9.80
CA ILE A 154 -7.94 -17.66 -10.57
C ILE A 154 -7.09 -16.76 -9.68
N SER A 155 -5.83 -17.13 -9.44
CA SER A 155 -4.86 -16.26 -8.79
C SER A 155 -4.62 -15.02 -9.65
N ALA A 156 -4.81 -13.85 -9.05
CA ALA A 156 -4.68 -12.56 -9.71
C ALA A 156 -3.90 -11.57 -8.84
N TYR A 157 -3.34 -10.57 -9.50
CA TYR A 157 -2.69 -9.45 -8.80
C TYR A 157 -2.81 -8.15 -9.58
N THR A 158 -2.61 -7.04 -8.88
CA THR A 158 -2.48 -5.70 -9.45
C THR A 158 -1.28 -5.01 -8.80
N THR A 159 -0.56 -4.20 -9.56
CA THR A 159 0.56 -3.42 -9.06
C THR A 159 0.27 -1.93 -9.12
N TYR A 160 0.81 -1.19 -8.18
CA TYR A 160 0.77 0.26 -8.16
C TYR A 160 2.13 0.80 -7.75
N THR A 161 2.61 1.81 -8.48
CA THR A 161 3.85 2.52 -8.14
C THR A 161 3.54 3.97 -7.86
N LYS A 162 3.97 4.43 -6.71
CA LYS A 162 3.74 5.78 -6.23
C LYS A 162 5.06 6.52 -6.07
N LEU A 163 5.06 7.79 -6.49
CA LEU A 163 6.14 8.74 -6.25
C LEU A 163 5.63 9.84 -5.33
N ILE A 164 6.35 10.11 -4.25
CA ILE A 164 6.07 11.22 -3.34
C ILE A 164 7.35 11.96 -3.01
N SER A 165 7.23 13.22 -2.63
CA SER A 165 8.35 14.02 -2.13
C SER A 165 8.10 14.41 -0.67
N LEU A 166 9.10 14.14 0.20
CA LEU A 166 9.02 14.42 1.64
C LEU A 166 10.32 15.05 2.13
N PHE A 167 10.21 15.87 3.18
CA PHE A 167 11.38 16.39 3.86
C PHE A 167 12.07 15.28 4.64
N GLY A 168 13.34 15.03 4.37
CA GLY A 168 14.17 13.98 5.00
C GLY A 168 15.37 14.53 5.77
N GLY A 169 15.40 15.86 5.99
CA GLY A 169 16.51 16.57 6.60
C GLY A 169 17.59 16.96 5.58
N GLU A 170 18.23 18.08 5.80
CA GLU A 170 19.32 18.57 4.96
C GLU A 170 20.46 17.55 4.91
N ALA A 171 21.05 17.39 3.73
CA ALA A 171 22.25 16.59 3.57
C ALA A 171 23.43 17.29 4.23
N ALA A 172 24.30 16.52 4.88
CA ALA A 172 25.58 17.05 5.33
C ALA A 172 26.52 17.32 4.12
N ASP A 173 27.40 18.30 4.23
CA ASP A 173 28.38 18.61 3.17
C ASP A 173 29.39 17.47 2.96
N SER A 174 29.52 16.56 3.92
CA SER A 174 30.40 15.41 3.86
C SER A 174 29.61 14.10 3.83
N THR A 175 30.10 13.14 3.06
CA THR A 175 29.49 11.80 3.03
C THR A 175 29.70 11.07 4.35
N VAL A 176 28.60 10.76 5.03
CA VAL A 176 28.59 9.93 6.23
C VAL A 176 28.17 8.53 5.82
N VAL A 177 28.97 7.52 6.09
CA VAL A 177 28.65 6.11 5.84
C VAL A 177 28.18 5.49 7.15
N THR A 178 26.97 4.96 7.18
CA THR A 178 26.42 4.27 8.34
C THR A 178 26.31 2.78 8.05
N ALA A 179 26.95 1.94 8.85
CA ALA A 179 26.75 0.50 8.87
C ALA A 179 25.82 0.14 10.04
N ASN A 180 24.73 -0.54 9.77
CA ASN A 180 23.80 -0.99 10.80
C ASN A 180 23.55 -2.50 10.65
N THR A 181 23.93 -3.27 11.65
CA THR A 181 23.77 -4.73 11.67
C THR A 181 22.45 -5.19 12.33
N LEU A 182 21.67 -4.25 12.93
CA LEU A 182 20.54 -4.62 13.76
C LEU A 182 19.21 -4.77 13.01
N TYR A 183 19.04 -4.12 11.83
CA TYR A 183 17.72 -4.01 11.22
C TYR A 183 17.56 -4.69 9.86
N ASP A 184 18.60 -4.79 9.06
CA ASP A 184 18.53 -5.52 7.79
C ASP A 184 19.96 -5.78 7.26
N PRO A 185 20.37 -7.04 7.07
CA PRO A 185 21.67 -7.37 6.48
C PRO A 185 21.81 -6.91 5.01
N GLN A 186 20.71 -6.56 4.33
CA GLN A 186 20.73 -5.99 2.98
C GLN A 186 20.86 -4.46 2.96
N LEU A 187 20.60 -3.78 4.09
CA LEU A 187 20.73 -2.33 4.25
C LEU A 187 22.01 -1.94 5.01
N THR A 188 23.07 -2.74 4.92
CA THR A 188 24.32 -2.54 5.68
C THR A 188 25.07 -1.26 5.34
N PHE A 189 24.77 -0.63 4.21
CA PHE A 189 25.42 0.62 3.81
C PHE A 189 24.37 1.60 3.26
N ASN A 190 24.03 2.62 4.04
CA ASN A 190 23.42 3.80 3.51
C ASN A 190 24.54 4.83 3.23
N GLU A 191 24.66 5.27 1.99
CA GLU A 191 25.47 6.45 1.66
C GLU A 191 24.84 7.62 2.44
N GLY A 192 25.50 8.03 3.49
CA GLY A 192 24.99 8.64 4.71
C GLY A 192 24.23 9.94 4.63
N ASN A 193 23.89 10.40 3.44
CA ASN A 193 23.08 11.61 3.26
C ASN A 193 21.62 11.29 2.85
N ILE A 194 21.31 10.04 2.54
CA ILE A 194 19.96 9.62 2.17
C ILE A 194 19.21 9.14 3.42
N PRO A 195 18.02 9.66 3.72
CA PRO A 195 17.20 9.18 4.83
C PRO A 195 16.66 7.77 4.53
N TYR A 196 16.36 7.03 5.58
CA TYR A 196 15.60 5.79 5.47
C TYR A 196 14.12 6.10 5.30
N ALA A 197 13.41 5.24 4.57
CA ALA A 197 11.97 5.32 4.42
C ALA A 197 11.29 4.15 5.13
N LEU A 198 10.26 4.44 5.92
CA LEU A 198 9.33 3.47 6.49
C LEU A 198 7.96 3.70 5.88
N VAL A 199 7.37 2.63 5.35
CA VAL A 199 6.05 2.68 4.71
C VAL A 199 5.16 1.62 5.34
N ASN A 200 4.00 2.05 5.82
CA ASN A 200 2.92 1.18 6.30
C ASN A 200 1.73 1.34 5.36
N GLY A 201 1.07 0.25 5.01
CA GLY A 201 -0.08 0.28 4.10
C GLY A 201 -1.18 -0.68 4.54
N ILE A 202 -2.44 -0.23 4.44
CA ILE A 202 -3.64 -1.05 4.57
C ILE A 202 -4.44 -0.86 3.30
N ALA A 203 -4.91 -1.96 2.70
CA ALA A 203 -5.68 -1.91 1.47
C ALA A 203 -6.94 -2.77 1.55
N ASN A 204 -8.01 -2.27 0.94
CA ASN A 204 -9.28 -2.96 0.86
C ASN A 204 -9.81 -2.97 -0.58
N PRO A 205 -10.35 -4.07 -1.08
CA PRO A 205 -11.05 -4.09 -2.35
C PRO A 205 -12.39 -3.36 -2.18
N LEU A 206 -12.67 -2.39 -3.04
CA LEU A 206 -13.90 -1.59 -2.99
C LEU A 206 -14.96 -2.15 -3.93
N THR A 207 -14.59 -2.44 -5.17
CA THR A 207 -15.47 -3.05 -6.17
C THR A 207 -14.69 -3.99 -7.08
N VAL A 208 -15.39 -5.00 -7.59
CA VAL A 208 -14.90 -5.90 -8.64
C VAL A 208 -15.90 -5.86 -9.77
N ARG A 209 -15.43 -5.66 -11.00
CA ARG A 209 -16.29 -5.55 -12.17
C ARG A 209 -15.61 -6.04 -13.44
N ILE A 210 -16.40 -6.14 -14.51
CA ILE A 210 -15.89 -6.30 -15.86
C ILE A 210 -15.63 -4.90 -16.44
N GLY A 211 -14.39 -4.66 -16.86
CA GLY A 211 -14.00 -3.49 -17.63
C GLY A 211 -14.03 -3.79 -19.13
N THR A 212 -14.39 -2.81 -19.94
CA THR A 212 -14.44 -2.91 -21.39
C THR A 212 -13.33 -2.07 -22.00
N TYR A 213 -12.45 -2.71 -22.76
CA TYR A 213 -11.26 -2.09 -23.34
C TYR A 213 -11.28 -2.24 -24.86
N VAL A 214 -10.81 -1.21 -25.55
CA VAL A 214 -10.64 -1.25 -27.02
C VAL A 214 -9.16 -1.43 -27.31
N VAL A 215 -8.80 -2.60 -27.83
CA VAL A 215 -7.42 -2.95 -28.21
C VAL A 215 -7.37 -3.11 -29.72
N GLY A 216 -6.86 -2.10 -30.40
CA GLY A 216 -6.90 -2.05 -31.87
C GLY A 216 -8.34 -1.98 -32.41
N ALA A 217 -8.76 -3.01 -33.15
CA ALA A 217 -10.10 -3.14 -33.71
C ALA A 217 -11.03 -4.07 -32.90
N THR A 218 -10.54 -4.62 -31.78
CA THR A 218 -11.27 -5.59 -30.97
C THR A 218 -11.68 -4.98 -29.62
N THR A 219 -12.81 -5.45 -29.11
CA THR A 219 -13.24 -5.14 -27.74
C THR A 219 -12.86 -6.30 -26.84
N GLU A 220 -12.12 -6.01 -25.79
CA GLU A 220 -11.72 -6.98 -24.76
C GLU A 220 -12.44 -6.69 -23.45
N TYR A 221 -12.70 -7.74 -22.69
CA TYR A 221 -13.31 -7.68 -21.36
C TYR A 221 -12.28 -8.10 -20.33
N HIS A 222 -11.97 -7.23 -19.39
CA HIS A 222 -10.96 -7.48 -18.36
C HIS A 222 -11.57 -7.53 -16.96
N ALA A 223 -10.90 -8.26 -16.06
CA ALA A 223 -11.22 -8.24 -14.64
C ALA A 223 -10.61 -6.99 -13.99
N ASP A 224 -11.47 -6.12 -13.46
CA ASP A 224 -11.09 -4.86 -12.83
C ASP A 224 -11.41 -4.89 -11.34
N VAL A 225 -10.41 -4.58 -10.51
CA VAL A 225 -10.56 -4.42 -9.07
C VAL A 225 -10.21 -3.00 -8.68
N THR A 226 -11.18 -2.28 -8.10
CA THR A 226 -10.93 -0.97 -7.49
C THR A 226 -10.45 -1.18 -6.06
N ILE A 227 -9.37 -0.53 -5.69
CA ILE A 227 -8.68 -0.74 -4.41
C ILE A 227 -8.59 0.58 -3.67
N GLY A 228 -9.05 0.59 -2.42
CA GLY A 228 -8.78 1.67 -1.48
C GLY A 228 -7.49 1.38 -0.72
N LEU A 229 -6.59 2.34 -0.69
CA LEU A 229 -5.28 2.22 -0.06
C LEU A 229 -5.05 3.35 0.93
N PHE A 230 -4.88 3.01 2.21
CA PHE A 230 -4.33 3.89 3.23
C PHE A 230 -2.84 3.68 3.37
N THR A 231 -2.08 4.75 3.45
CA THR A 231 -0.63 4.68 3.59
C THR A 231 -0.12 5.71 4.59
N ILE A 232 0.82 5.29 5.45
CA ILE A 232 1.67 6.18 6.25
C ILE A 232 3.09 6.04 5.76
N ILE A 233 3.73 7.16 5.42
CA ILE A 233 5.10 7.21 4.95
C ILE A 233 5.89 8.11 5.86
N LYS A 234 7.05 7.61 6.33
CA LYS A 234 7.94 8.33 7.24
C LYS A 234 9.35 8.32 6.66
N LEU A 235 10.01 9.48 6.61
CA LEU A 235 11.46 9.56 6.39
C LEU A 235 12.15 9.79 7.71
N TYR A 236 13.17 8.97 8.02
CA TYR A 236 13.90 9.06 9.28
C TYR A 236 15.40 8.90 9.08
N ARG A 237 16.16 9.36 10.05
CA ARG A 237 17.59 9.12 10.18
C ARG A 237 17.90 8.54 11.56
N ILE A 238 18.95 7.73 11.64
CA ILE A 238 19.47 7.24 12.91
C ILE A 238 20.34 8.33 13.50
N VAL A 239 20.01 8.80 14.68
CA VAL A 239 20.71 9.88 15.38
C VAL A 239 20.90 9.53 16.85
N SER A 240 21.96 10.09 17.46
CA SER A 240 22.10 10.11 18.91
C SER A 240 21.37 11.33 19.45
N MET A 241 20.46 11.14 20.37
CA MET A 241 19.66 12.23 20.94
C MET A 241 19.36 12.03 22.42
N LEU A 242 19.19 13.15 23.12
CA LEU A 242 18.64 13.16 24.47
C LEU A 242 17.11 13.15 24.36
N VAL A 243 16.48 12.22 25.06
CA VAL A 243 15.02 12.03 25.02
C VAL A 243 14.40 12.26 26.38
N ALA A 244 13.45 13.18 26.45
CA ALA A 244 12.46 13.25 27.53
C ALA A 244 11.17 12.60 27.03
N SER A 245 10.63 11.63 27.76
CA SER A 245 9.41 10.92 27.35
C SER A 245 8.18 11.83 27.45
N GLY A 246 7.42 12.00 26.38
CA GLY A 246 6.24 12.87 26.33
C GLY A 246 5.20 12.46 25.29
N GLY A 247 4.51 11.32 25.48
CA GLY A 247 3.31 10.97 24.71
C GLY A 247 3.52 10.48 23.26
N ASN A 248 2.42 10.19 22.58
CA ASN A 248 2.39 9.65 21.21
C ASN A 248 2.54 10.72 20.13
N CYS A 249 3.16 10.36 19.00
CA CYS A 249 3.30 11.26 17.86
C CYS A 249 2.01 11.34 17.04
N GLU A 250 1.50 12.54 16.79
CA GLU A 250 0.42 12.75 15.84
C GLU A 250 0.92 12.78 14.40
N VAL A 251 0.15 12.18 13.48
CA VAL A 251 0.45 12.16 12.03
C VAL A 251 -0.50 13.12 11.33
N PRO A 252 0.00 14.22 10.71
CA PRO A 252 -0.86 15.16 9.99
C PRO A 252 -1.45 14.55 8.73
N THR A 253 -2.63 15.04 8.31
CA THR A 253 -3.26 14.72 7.01
C THR A 253 -2.50 15.35 5.86
N CYS A 254 -2.43 14.64 4.74
CA CYS A 254 -2.13 15.22 3.44
C CYS A 254 -3.49 15.53 2.77
N ASP A 255 -3.65 16.69 2.12
CA ASP A 255 -4.93 17.30 1.69
C ASP A 255 -6.02 16.39 1.09
N PRO A 256 -7.33 16.67 1.36
CA PRO A 256 -8.47 15.81 1.03
C PRO A 256 -9.09 16.05 -0.35
N ILE A 257 -9.79 15.05 -0.88
CA ILE A 257 -10.46 14.99 -2.19
C ILE A 257 -11.99 14.85 -2.02
N GLN A 258 -12.80 15.43 -2.93
CA GLN A 258 -14.29 15.59 -2.82
C GLN A 258 -15.15 14.43 -3.37
N PRO A 259 -16.45 14.25 -2.87
CA PRO A 259 -17.29 13.05 -3.00
C PRO A 259 -18.15 12.86 -4.27
N GLY A 260 -18.39 11.58 -4.70
CA GLY A 260 -19.34 11.14 -5.74
C GLY A 260 -19.21 9.69 -6.27
N ASP A 261 -18.19 8.92 -5.90
CA ASP A 261 -17.89 7.59 -6.46
C ASP A 261 -17.43 6.65 -5.30
N PRO A 262 -17.23 5.33 -5.48
CA PRO A 262 -16.66 4.45 -4.44
C PRO A 262 -15.34 4.95 -3.86
N CYS A 263 -14.55 5.65 -4.65
CA CYS A 263 -13.36 6.35 -4.21
C CYS A 263 -13.69 7.53 -3.29
N ASP A 264 -14.77 8.21 -3.54
CA ASP A 264 -15.23 9.32 -2.71
C ASP A 264 -15.70 8.83 -1.35
N TYR A 265 -16.43 7.71 -1.33
CA TYR A 265 -16.81 7.06 -0.08
C TYR A 265 -15.56 6.64 0.71
N PHE A 266 -14.59 5.98 0.05
CA PHE A 266 -13.35 5.58 0.69
C PHE A 266 -12.57 6.78 1.24
N ASN A 267 -12.50 7.89 0.49
CA ASN A 267 -11.82 9.11 0.90
C ASN A 267 -12.53 9.83 2.05
N SER A 268 -13.85 9.60 2.22
CA SER A 268 -14.62 10.13 3.35
C SER A 268 -14.44 9.33 4.65
N LEU A 269 -13.86 8.13 4.58
CA LEU A 269 -13.62 7.31 5.76
C LEU A 269 -12.53 7.93 6.65
N PRO A 270 -12.67 7.84 7.98
CA PRO A 270 -11.59 8.24 8.87
C PRO A 270 -10.36 7.37 8.64
N PHE A 271 -9.18 7.98 8.71
CA PHE A 271 -7.93 7.23 8.60
C PHE A 271 -7.78 6.27 9.79
N PRO A 272 -7.55 4.96 9.55
CA PRO A 272 -7.57 3.93 10.60
C PRO A 272 -6.26 3.93 11.41
N PHE A 273 -6.01 4.97 12.20
CA PHE A 273 -4.77 5.10 12.98
C PHE A 273 -4.52 3.95 13.93
N ASP A 274 -5.58 3.44 14.58
CA ASP A 274 -5.48 2.38 15.58
C ASP A 274 -5.02 1.04 14.97
N GLU A 275 -5.19 0.86 13.67
CA GLU A 275 -4.68 -0.32 12.97
C GLU A 275 -3.19 -0.22 12.63
N PHE A 276 -2.65 1.00 12.53
CA PHE A 276 -1.22 1.24 12.29
C PHE A 276 -0.40 1.34 13.57
N ASP A 277 -0.96 1.98 14.60
CA ASP A 277 -0.36 2.14 15.92
C ASP A 277 -1.39 1.68 16.98
N PRO A 278 -1.60 0.37 17.16
CA PRO A 278 -2.60 -0.12 18.10
C PRO A 278 -2.30 0.40 19.52
N PRO A 279 -3.33 0.85 20.25
CA PRO A 279 -3.14 1.38 21.58
C PRO A 279 -2.48 0.32 22.47
N THR A 280 -1.37 0.68 23.08
CA THR A 280 -0.73 -0.12 24.12
C THR A 280 -1.66 -0.11 25.32
N THR A 281 -2.45 -1.18 25.50
CA THR A 281 -3.13 -1.42 26.77
C THR A 281 -2.06 -1.62 27.83
N LEU A 282 -1.82 -0.57 28.62
CA LEU A 282 -1.10 -0.72 29.89
C LEU A 282 -1.96 -1.62 30.77
N ILE A 283 -1.52 -2.86 30.94
CA ILE A 283 -2.07 -3.83 31.92
C ILE A 283 -1.57 -3.43 33.30
#